data_14bc8a464a96a6e2884319fbe115a57e
#
_entry.id   14bc8a464a96a6e2884319fbe115a57e
#
_cell.length_a   1.000
_cell.length_b   1.000
_cell.length_c   1.000
_cell.angle_alpha   90.00
_cell.angle_beta   90.00
_cell.angle_gamma   90.00
#
_symmetry.space_group_name_H-M   'P 1'
#
loop_
_entity.id
_entity.type
_entity.pdbx_description
1 polymer ?
#
loop_
_entity_poly.entity_id
_entity_poly.type
_entity_poly.pdbx_seq_one_letter_code
_entity_poly.pdbx_strand_id
1 'polypeptide(L)'
;MHIWLPRRPELLPTLDERLTAAAALVREGEPVADIGCDHGKLTAVLAASGKYPKVIGADLRPGPLAKAKQTLEHARCEDRAELRLGDGLSVLSAGEVGTIVLAGVSAQTLSLIHI
;
A
#
# COMPACT_ATOMS: atom_id res chain seq x y z
N MET A 1 7.19 -24.61 4.91
CA MET A 1 6.12 -23.63 5.08
C MET A 1 6.71 -22.24 5.27
N HIS A 2 6.14 -21.29 4.57
CA HIS A 2 6.63 -19.93 4.61
C HIS A 2 5.83 -19.14 5.64
N ILE A 3 6.49 -18.65 6.68
CA ILE A 3 5.83 -17.84 7.70
C ILE A 3 6.19 -16.38 7.45
N TRP A 4 5.17 -15.57 7.23
CA TRP A 4 5.35 -14.14 7.06
C TRP A 4 5.25 -13.45 8.40
N LEU A 5 6.33 -12.80 8.79
CA LEU A 5 6.36 -11.98 10.00
C LEU A 5 6.59 -10.53 9.62
N PRO A 6 6.03 -9.58 10.40
CA PRO A 6 6.33 -8.18 10.18
C PRO A 6 7.83 -7.93 10.29
N ARG A 7 8.37 -7.18 9.33
CA ARG A 7 9.80 -6.85 9.32
C ARG A 7 10.02 -5.54 10.03
N ARG A 8 10.97 -5.54 10.95
CA ARG A 8 11.48 -4.31 11.57
C ARG A 8 10.36 -3.32 11.91
N PRO A 9 9.43 -3.69 12.81
CA PRO A 9 8.30 -2.80 13.13
C PRO A 9 8.74 -1.42 13.57
N GLU A 10 9.91 -1.29 14.17
CA GLU A 10 10.47 -0.03 14.62
C GLU A 10 10.83 0.92 13.45
N LEU A 11 10.93 0.38 12.23
CA LEU A 11 11.24 1.17 11.04
C LEU A 11 10.00 1.55 10.23
N LEU A 12 8.82 1.09 10.67
CA LEU A 12 7.58 1.39 9.96
C LEU A 12 7.16 2.83 10.19
N PRO A 13 6.60 3.48 9.16
CA PRO A 13 6.06 4.82 9.34
C PRO A 13 4.83 4.79 10.25
N THR A 14 4.58 5.90 10.93
CA THR A 14 3.38 6.07 11.74
C THR A 14 2.22 6.45 10.82
N LEU A 15 1.11 5.73 10.92
CA LEU A 15 -0.10 6.04 10.19
C LEU A 15 -0.99 6.96 11.02
N ASP A 16 -1.68 7.91 10.36
CA ASP A 16 -2.72 8.66 11.02
C ASP A 16 -3.95 7.78 11.25
N GLU A 17 -4.94 8.31 11.97
CA GLU A 17 -6.14 7.54 12.31
C GLU A 17 -6.88 7.05 11.08
N ARG A 18 -6.95 7.87 10.03
CA ARG A 18 -7.64 7.54 8.79
C ARG A 18 -6.97 6.36 8.09
N LEU A 19 -5.66 6.40 7.94
CA LEU A 19 -4.92 5.31 7.29
C LEU A 19 -4.90 4.05 8.15
N THR A 20 -4.85 4.20 9.47
CA THR A 20 -4.93 3.07 10.40
C THR A 20 -6.28 2.35 10.24
N ALA A 21 -7.36 3.11 10.15
CA ALA A 21 -8.69 2.53 9.95
C ALA A 21 -8.79 1.83 8.59
N ALA A 22 -8.21 2.42 7.55
CA ALA A 22 -8.20 1.80 6.23
C ALA A 22 -7.43 0.48 6.24
N ALA A 23 -6.27 0.44 6.88
CA ALA A 23 -5.47 -0.77 6.97
C ALA A 23 -6.25 -1.90 7.64
N ALA A 24 -7.05 -1.57 8.66
CA ALA A 24 -7.83 -2.57 9.38
C ALA A 24 -8.96 -3.17 8.54
N LEU A 25 -9.38 -2.49 7.48
CA LEU A 25 -10.48 -2.94 6.61
C LEU A 25 -10.00 -3.72 5.38
N VAL A 26 -8.70 -3.77 5.13
CA VAL A 26 -8.16 -4.52 4.00
C VAL A 26 -8.30 -6.03 4.28
N ARG A 27 -8.83 -6.77 3.31
CA ARG A 27 -9.00 -8.22 3.47
C ARG A 27 -7.65 -8.93 3.47
N GLU A 28 -7.38 -9.67 4.53
CA GLU A 28 -6.18 -10.49 4.62
C GLU A 28 -6.24 -11.64 3.63
N GLY A 29 -5.10 -12.07 3.15
CA GLY A 29 -5.00 -13.22 2.25
C GLY A 29 -5.25 -12.91 0.78
N GLU A 30 -5.63 -11.68 0.44
CA GLU A 30 -5.87 -11.24 -0.92
C GLU A 30 -4.89 -10.12 -1.30
N PRO A 31 -4.56 -9.99 -2.60
CA PRO A 31 -3.76 -8.84 -3.03
C PRO A 31 -4.49 -7.52 -2.81
N VAL A 32 -3.73 -6.47 -2.52
CA VAL A 32 -4.28 -5.15 -2.23
C VAL A 32 -3.53 -4.09 -3.04
N ALA A 33 -4.26 -3.07 -3.49
CA ALA A 33 -3.68 -1.92 -4.16
C ALA A 33 -3.97 -0.64 -3.36
N ASP A 34 -2.92 0.15 -3.17
CA ASP A 34 -2.97 1.47 -2.54
C ASP A 34 -2.80 2.50 -3.65
N ILE A 35 -3.92 3.01 -4.16
CA ILE A 35 -3.96 3.95 -5.28
C ILE A 35 -3.89 5.37 -4.74
N GLY A 36 -2.93 6.15 -5.24
CA GLY A 36 -2.59 7.43 -4.65
C GLY A 36 -1.74 7.24 -3.40
N CYS A 37 -0.76 6.37 -3.49
CA CYS A 37 0.01 5.93 -2.32
C CYS A 37 0.92 7.02 -1.73
N ASP A 38 1.11 8.12 -2.44
CA ASP A 38 1.89 9.25 -1.99
C ASP A 38 3.29 8.80 -1.56
N HIS A 39 3.71 9.07 -0.34
CA HIS A 39 5.04 8.69 0.17
C HIS A 39 5.10 7.22 0.63
N GLY A 40 4.05 6.44 0.39
CA GLY A 40 4.05 5.01 0.60
C GLY A 40 3.90 4.53 2.04
N LYS A 41 3.41 5.38 2.93
CA LYS A 41 3.28 5.02 4.34
C LYS A 41 2.36 3.81 4.54
N LEU A 42 1.16 3.85 3.95
CA LEU A 42 0.23 2.73 4.04
C LEU A 42 0.75 1.52 3.29
N THR A 43 1.29 1.73 2.08
CA THR A 43 1.89 0.65 1.30
C THR A 43 2.94 -0.10 2.11
N ALA A 44 3.82 0.62 2.81
CA ALA A 44 4.87 0.02 3.62
C ALA A 44 4.31 -0.80 4.78
N VAL A 45 3.32 -0.26 5.49
CA VAL A 45 2.70 -0.98 6.60
C VAL A 45 2.01 -2.26 6.12
N LEU A 46 1.28 -2.19 5.01
CA LEU A 46 0.63 -3.37 4.43
C LEU A 46 1.67 -4.40 3.98
N ALA A 47 2.72 -3.97 3.29
CA ALA A 47 3.76 -4.87 2.81
C ALA A 47 4.50 -5.53 3.96
N ALA A 48 4.84 -4.78 5.00
CA ALA A 48 5.59 -5.31 6.13
C ALA A 48 4.78 -6.26 7.00
N SER A 49 3.44 -6.16 6.96
CA SER A 49 2.58 -7.00 7.79
C SER A 49 2.65 -8.49 7.42
N GLY A 50 2.95 -8.80 6.18
CA GLY A 50 2.96 -10.18 5.70
C GLY A 50 1.59 -10.81 5.55
N LYS A 51 0.52 -10.02 5.62
CA LYS A 51 -0.87 -10.52 5.59
C LYS A 51 -1.45 -10.61 4.17
N TYR A 52 -0.74 -10.11 3.18
CA TYR A 52 -1.23 -9.98 1.80
C TYR A 52 -0.23 -10.62 0.85
N PRO A 53 -0.70 -11.44 -0.11
CA PRO A 53 0.22 -12.09 -1.06
C PRO A 53 0.89 -11.10 -2.01
N LYS A 54 0.26 -9.93 -2.23
CA LYS A 54 0.82 -8.90 -3.07
C LYS A 54 0.29 -7.55 -2.63
N VAL A 55 1.17 -6.55 -2.54
CA VAL A 55 0.80 -5.18 -2.23
C VAL A 55 1.29 -4.31 -3.38
N ILE A 56 0.39 -3.51 -3.95
CA ILE A 56 0.70 -2.60 -5.04
C ILE A 56 0.48 -1.19 -4.53
N GLY A 57 1.49 -0.35 -4.67
CA GLY A 57 1.36 1.09 -4.41
C GLY A 57 1.47 1.82 -5.74
N ALA A 58 0.56 2.74 -6.01
CA ALA A 58 0.55 3.48 -7.25
C ALA A 58 0.32 4.96 -7.01
N ASP A 59 0.96 5.79 -7.80
CA ASP A 59 0.74 7.22 -7.79
C ASP A 59 0.92 7.77 -9.20
N LEU A 60 0.20 8.84 -9.49
CA LEU A 60 0.30 9.55 -10.75
C LEU A 60 1.61 10.34 -10.86
N ARG A 61 2.17 10.73 -9.72
CA ARG A 61 3.30 11.65 -9.66
C ARG A 61 4.60 10.89 -9.37
N PRO A 62 5.66 11.12 -10.18
CA PRO A 62 6.93 10.41 -9.96
C PRO A 62 7.66 10.84 -8.68
N GLY A 63 7.52 12.10 -8.24
CA GLY A 63 8.18 12.58 -7.03
C GLY A 63 7.75 11.84 -5.77
N PRO A 64 6.45 11.83 -5.45
CA PRO A 64 5.95 11.05 -4.32
C PRO A 64 6.26 9.56 -4.44
N LEU A 65 6.17 9.01 -5.65
CA LEU A 65 6.46 7.58 -5.86
C LEU A 65 7.91 7.23 -5.55
N ALA A 66 8.85 8.13 -5.87
CA ALA A 66 10.25 7.95 -5.52
C ALA A 66 10.43 7.94 -3.99
N LYS A 67 9.69 8.78 -3.29
CA LYS A 67 9.70 8.79 -1.82
C LYS A 67 9.06 7.54 -1.24
N ALA A 68 8.02 7.02 -1.90
CA ALA A 68 7.42 5.75 -1.51
C ALA A 68 8.44 4.61 -1.59
N LYS A 69 9.27 4.60 -2.63
CA LYS A 69 10.34 3.62 -2.76
C LYS A 69 11.31 3.70 -1.57
N GLN A 70 11.70 4.93 -1.20
CA GLN A 70 12.57 5.13 -0.05
C GLN A 70 11.92 4.65 1.25
N THR A 71 10.63 4.90 1.41
CA THR A 71 9.87 4.45 2.59
C THR A 71 9.89 2.92 2.69
N LEU A 72 9.66 2.24 1.58
CA LEU A 72 9.70 0.77 1.53
C LEU A 72 11.10 0.23 1.86
N GLU A 73 12.13 0.85 1.30
CA GLU A 73 13.51 0.46 1.54
C GLU A 73 13.90 0.66 3.00
N HIS A 74 13.49 1.79 3.58
CA HIS A 74 13.76 2.08 4.98
C HIS A 74 13.10 1.05 5.91
N ALA A 75 11.88 0.64 5.60
CA ALA A 75 11.14 -0.36 6.36
C ALA A 75 11.55 -1.80 5.99
N ARG A 76 12.47 -1.95 5.04
CA ARG A 76 12.98 -3.25 4.58
C ARG A 76 11.89 -4.18 4.07
N CYS A 77 10.93 -3.60 3.35
CA CYS A 77 9.82 -4.36 2.76
C CYS A 77 9.66 -4.12 1.25
N GLU A 78 10.68 -3.59 0.60
CA GLU A 78 10.66 -3.30 -0.84
C GLU A 78 10.45 -4.54 -1.69
N ASP A 79 10.79 -5.70 -1.20
CA ASP A 79 10.59 -6.96 -1.90
C ASP A 79 9.18 -7.50 -1.78
N ARG A 80 8.32 -6.87 -0.96
CA ARG A 80 6.94 -7.31 -0.74
C ARG A 80 5.91 -6.39 -1.36
N ALA A 81 6.37 -5.32 -2.03
CA ALA A 81 5.48 -4.36 -2.66
C ALA A 81 5.97 -4.02 -4.04
N GLU A 82 5.03 -3.73 -4.92
CA GLU A 82 5.32 -3.26 -6.28
C GLU A 82 4.80 -1.83 -6.39
N LEU A 83 5.64 -0.92 -6.90
CA LEU A 83 5.23 0.46 -7.13
C LEU A 83 4.97 0.67 -8.61
N ARG A 84 3.89 1.36 -8.93
CA ARG A 84 3.49 1.65 -10.31
C ARG A 84 3.21 3.13 -10.48
N LEU A 85 3.77 3.71 -11.54
CA LEU A 85 3.47 5.08 -11.93
C LEU A 85 2.31 5.04 -12.92
N GLY A 86 1.25 5.77 -12.63
CA GLY A 86 0.12 5.83 -13.54
C GLY A 86 -1.10 6.47 -12.92
N ASP A 87 -2.14 6.61 -13.71
CA ASP A 87 -3.36 7.32 -13.37
C ASP A 87 -4.42 6.35 -12.82
N GLY A 88 -4.66 6.44 -11.52
CA GLY A 88 -5.76 5.75 -10.88
C GLY A 88 -5.77 4.24 -11.13
N LEU A 89 -6.95 3.72 -11.44
CA LEU A 89 -7.15 2.29 -11.62
C LEU A 89 -6.52 1.74 -12.92
N SER A 90 -6.06 2.62 -13.81
CA SER A 90 -5.45 2.19 -15.07
C SER A 90 -4.20 1.33 -14.87
N VAL A 91 -3.58 1.41 -13.69
CA VAL A 91 -2.38 0.64 -13.39
C VAL A 91 -2.68 -0.82 -13.02
N LEU A 92 -3.95 -1.17 -12.84
CA LEU A 92 -4.37 -2.50 -12.41
C LEU A 92 -5.00 -3.27 -13.56
N SER A 93 -4.79 -4.58 -13.54
CA SER A 93 -5.49 -5.49 -14.45
C SER A 93 -6.75 -6.02 -13.77
N ALA A 94 -7.72 -6.45 -14.56
CA ALA A 94 -8.96 -7.04 -14.03
C ALA A 94 -8.62 -8.26 -13.18
N GLY A 95 -9.18 -8.31 -11.97
CA GLY A 95 -8.98 -9.44 -11.06
C GLY A 95 -7.63 -9.49 -10.38
N GLU A 96 -6.79 -8.47 -10.54
CA GLU A 96 -5.44 -8.47 -9.99
C GLU A 96 -5.42 -8.31 -8.46
N VAL A 97 -6.36 -7.59 -7.91
CA VAL A 97 -6.43 -7.33 -6.46
C VAL A 97 -7.83 -7.59 -5.91
N GLY A 98 -7.92 -7.84 -4.60
CA GLY A 98 -9.20 -8.04 -3.92
C GLY A 98 -9.69 -6.80 -3.19
N THR A 99 -8.80 -5.89 -2.82
CA THR A 99 -9.13 -4.64 -2.16
C THR A 99 -8.38 -3.51 -2.83
N ILE A 100 -9.07 -2.41 -3.06
CA ILE A 100 -8.47 -1.18 -3.57
C ILE A 100 -8.69 -0.09 -2.53
N VAL A 101 -7.60 0.52 -2.07
CA VAL A 101 -7.65 1.69 -1.22
C VAL A 101 -7.41 2.89 -2.11
N LEU A 102 -8.34 3.83 -2.09
CA LEU A 102 -8.22 5.07 -2.85
C LEU A 102 -7.98 6.21 -1.88
N ALA A 103 -6.73 6.67 -1.81
CA ALA A 103 -6.44 7.91 -1.13
C ALA A 103 -6.88 9.02 -2.07
N GLY A 104 -7.84 9.82 -1.64
CA GLY A 104 -8.40 10.85 -2.49
C GLY A 104 -7.40 11.95 -2.81
N VAL A 105 -7.79 12.79 -3.78
CA VAL A 105 -7.01 13.97 -4.15
C VAL A 105 -6.90 14.97 -3.01
N SER A 106 -7.75 14.87 -2.00
CA SER A 106 -7.61 15.63 -0.77
C SER A 106 -7.23 14.69 0.36
N ALA A 107 -6.51 15.22 1.35
CA ALA A 107 -6.07 14.43 2.49
C ALA A 107 -7.22 13.88 3.33
N GLN A 108 -8.44 14.34 3.09
CA GLN A 108 -9.61 13.95 3.87
C GLN A 108 -10.45 12.87 3.20
N THR A 109 -10.15 12.54 1.94
CA THR A 109 -10.94 11.56 1.19
C THR A 109 -10.20 10.22 1.17
N LEU A 110 -10.89 9.19 1.61
CA LEU A 110 -10.38 7.84 1.56
C LEU A 110 -11.55 6.91 1.23
N SER A 111 -11.38 6.10 0.23
CA SER A 111 -12.36 5.10 -0.16
C SER A 111 -11.73 3.73 -0.19
N LEU A 112 -12.47 2.73 0.21
CA LEU A 112 -12.04 1.35 0.18
C LEU A 112 -13.04 0.55 -0.65
N ILE A 113 -12.55 -0.18 -1.63
CA ILE A 113 -13.39 -0.98 -2.52
C ILE A 113 -12.97 -2.43 -2.40
N HIS A 114 -13.90 -3.28 -1.97
CA HIS A 114 -13.72 -4.73 -1.99
C HIS A 114 -14.31 -5.28 -3.28
N ILE A 115 -13.55 -6.11 -3.93
CA ILE A 115 -13.97 -6.70 -5.22
C ILE A 115 -14.35 -8.16 -5.03
#